data_36eedc887feaa093f7c5e285c25b5836
#
_entry.id   36eedc887feaa093f7c5e285c25b5836
#
_cell.length_a   1.000
_cell.length_b   1.000
_cell.length_c   1.000
_cell.angle_alpha   90.00
_cell.angle_beta   90.00
_cell.angle_gamma   90.00
#
_symmetry.space_group_name_H-M   'P 1'
#
loop_
_entity.id
_entity.type
_entity.pdbx_description
1 polymer ?
#
loop_
_entity_poly.entity_id
_entity_poly.type
_entity_poly.pdbx_seq_one_letter_code
_entity_poly.pdbx_strand_id
1 'polypeptide(L)'
;MKKIDAHAHIGVFGGWAKLSLTADELIAQMNEFDIEKTLLCSQPNELCLDAVNKYPDRILGMVYPNPYDGQKAVDMIYDYVQNKGFKGIKCNPLKQAYVADDEIMDPIMQAAEDLDIPVFMHCGHPPYSLPWSIALLAERFPKVKLTMIHMGHGHGVYIDASLKMAKRYPNLYLEMSGMPMPSKIREA
;
A
#
# COMPACT_ATOMS: atom_id res chain seq x y z
N MET A 1 3.87 23.61 5.67
CA MET A 1 4.72 22.48 5.23
C MET A 1 3.84 21.64 4.29
N LYS A 2 4.30 21.37 3.10
CA LYS A 2 3.56 20.54 2.15
C LYS A 2 3.43 19.11 2.68
N LYS A 3 2.24 18.53 2.59
CA LYS A 3 1.94 17.19 3.08
C LYS A 3 1.78 16.23 1.90
N ILE A 4 2.14 14.98 2.10
CA ILE A 4 1.87 13.87 1.16
C ILE A 4 1.07 12.82 1.93
N ASP A 5 -0.07 12.42 1.37
CA ASP A 5 -0.85 11.31 1.89
C ASP A 5 -0.34 10.00 1.25
N ALA A 6 0.11 9.10 2.09
CA ALA A 6 0.73 7.84 1.62
C ALA A 6 -0.28 6.72 1.34
N HIS A 7 -1.58 6.90 1.62
CA HIS A 7 -2.55 5.82 1.47
C HIS A 7 -3.99 6.33 1.33
N ALA A 8 -4.45 6.55 0.12
CA ALA A 8 -5.81 6.96 -0.18
C ALA A 8 -6.57 5.93 -1.04
N HIS A 9 -7.87 6.03 -0.96
CA HIS A 9 -8.81 5.23 -1.76
C HIS A 9 -9.91 6.09 -2.33
N ILE A 10 -10.41 5.72 -3.53
CA ILE A 10 -11.64 6.22 -4.13
C ILE A 10 -12.54 5.06 -4.53
N GLY A 11 -13.79 5.33 -4.87
CA GLY A 11 -14.79 4.35 -5.26
C GLY A 11 -15.80 4.09 -4.14
N VAL A 12 -16.54 3.01 -4.29
CA VAL A 12 -17.58 2.62 -3.34
C VAL A 12 -17.02 1.60 -2.35
N PHE A 13 -17.05 1.95 -1.08
CA PHE A 13 -16.67 1.06 0.02
C PHE A 13 -17.94 0.45 0.61
N GLY A 14 -18.14 -0.84 0.34
CA GLY A 14 -19.26 -1.61 0.88
C GLY A 14 -19.09 -1.96 2.37
N GLY A 15 -19.92 -2.85 2.86
CA GLY A 15 -19.88 -3.29 4.24
C GLY A 15 -20.39 -2.23 5.23
N TRP A 16 -19.77 -2.15 6.38
CA TRP A 16 -20.19 -1.27 7.47
C TRP A 16 -19.96 0.23 7.19
N ALA A 17 -18.95 0.55 6.40
CA ALA A 17 -18.55 1.94 6.16
C ALA A 17 -19.53 2.70 5.24
N LYS A 18 -20.13 2.01 4.25
CA LYS A 18 -21.05 2.60 3.27
C LYS A 18 -20.57 3.94 2.70
N LEU A 19 -19.27 4.06 2.45
CA LEU A 19 -18.63 5.27 1.96
C LEU A 19 -18.51 5.22 0.44
N SER A 20 -18.62 6.38 -0.18
CA SER A 20 -18.28 6.59 -1.58
C SER A 20 -17.46 7.85 -1.70
N LEU A 21 -16.39 7.82 -2.48
CA LEU A 21 -15.52 8.95 -2.72
C LEU A 21 -15.09 8.95 -4.19
N THR A 22 -15.31 10.06 -4.87
CA THR A 22 -14.81 10.29 -6.23
C THR A 22 -13.41 10.89 -6.21
N ALA A 23 -12.72 10.89 -7.35
CA ALA A 23 -11.43 11.57 -7.48
C ALA A 23 -11.55 13.08 -7.22
N ASP A 24 -12.66 13.72 -7.64
CA ASP A 24 -12.90 15.15 -7.43
C ASP A 24 -13.07 15.49 -5.95
N GLU A 25 -13.83 14.67 -5.23
CA GLU A 25 -14.01 14.82 -3.78
C GLU A 25 -12.70 14.58 -3.02
N LEU A 26 -11.87 13.60 -3.45
CA LEU A 26 -10.54 13.40 -2.89
C LEU A 26 -9.67 14.65 -3.08
N ILE A 27 -9.64 15.24 -4.28
CA ILE A 27 -8.90 16.49 -4.54
C ILE A 27 -9.43 17.64 -3.70
N ALA A 28 -10.76 17.77 -3.53
CA ALA A 28 -11.34 18.79 -2.65
C ALA A 28 -10.86 18.63 -1.20
N GLN A 29 -10.87 17.42 -0.65
CA GLN A 29 -10.31 17.13 0.68
C GLN A 29 -8.82 17.43 0.76
N MET A 30 -8.04 17.04 -0.24
CA MET A 30 -6.61 17.35 -0.30
C MET A 30 -6.34 18.86 -0.25
N ASN A 31 -7.17 19.66 -0.92
CA ASN A 31 -7.05 21.11 -0.89
C ASN A 31 -7.41 21.69 0.49
N GLU A 32 -8.45 21.17 1.13
CA GLU A 32 -8.88 21.57 2.47
C GLU A 32 -7.80 21.32 3.53
N PHE A 33 -7.04 20.21 3.40
CA PHE A 33 -6.05 19.80 4.39
C PHE A 33 -4.59 20.09 3.99
N ASP A 34 -4.34 20.90 2.96
CA ASP A 34 -3.01 21.23 2.44
C ASP A 34 -2.18 19.97 2.04
N ILE A 35 -2.84 18.97 1.46
CA ILE A 35 -2.18 17.78 0.93
C ILE A 35 -1.78 18.06 -0.52
N GLU A 36 -0.49 18.00 -0.81
CA GLU A 36 0.04 18.27 -2.15
C GLU A 36 -0.16 17.09 -3.09
N LYS A 37 0.17 15.88 -2.62
CA LYS A 37 0.06 14.63 -3.40
C LYS A 37 -0.50 13.51 -2.54
N THR A 38 -1.12 12.53 -3.20
CA THR A 38 -1.57 11.30 -2.56
C THR A 38 -1.18 10.07 -3.37
N LEU A 39 -0.91 8.96 -2.66
CA LEU A 39 -0.77 7.63 -3.25
C LEU A 39 -2.15 6.96 -3.25
N LEU A 40 -2.66 6.70 -4.44
CA LEU A 40 -4.00 6.14 -4.63
C LEU A 40 -3.94 4.65 -4.96
N CYS A 41 -4.66 3.83 -4.21
CA CYS A 41 -4.69 2.38 -4.36
C CYS A 41 -6.12 1.83 -4.27
N SER A 42 -6.92 2.01 -5.30
CA SER A 42 -8.28 1.49 -5.39
C SER A 42 -8.41 0.35 -6.40
N GLN A 43 -9.47 -0.44 -6.27
CA GLN A 43 -9.85 -1.44 -7.25
C GLN A 43 -11.19 -1.05 -7.89
N PRO A 44 -11.37 -1.34 -9.19
CA PRO A 44 -10.35 -1.88 -10.12
C PRO A 44 -9.22 -0.88 -10.41
N ASN A 45 -8.09 -1.36 -10.96
CA ASN A 45 -6.94 -0.50 -11.30
C ASN A 45 -7.28 0.62 -12.29
N GLU A 46 -8.27 0.40 -13.15
CA GLU A 46 -8.77 1.39 -14.11
C GLU A 46 -9.32 2.63 -13.40
N LEU A 47 -9.96 2.46 -12.26
CA LEU A 47 -10.45 3.58 -11.45
C LEU A 47 -9.31 4.49 -10.97
N CYS A 48 -8.17 3.87 -10.57
CA CYS A 48 -6.96 4.63 -10.24
C CYS A 48 -6.35 5.28 -11.48
N LEU A 49 -6.35 4.59 -12.63
CA LEU A 49 -5.81 5.12 -13.88
C LEU A 49 -6.57 6.36 -14.34
N ASP A 50 -7.91 6.34 -14.28
CA ASP A 50 -8.74 7.50 -14.63
C ASP A 50 -8.43 8.70 -13.72
N ALA A 51 -8.25 8.45 -12.42
CA ALA A 51 -7.90 9.50 -11.46
C ALA A 51 -6.49 10.06 -11.68
N VAL A 52 -5.49 9.21 -11.99
CA VAL A 52 -4.12 9.63 -12.34
C VAL A 52 -4.13 10.47 -13.61
N ASN A 53 -4.84 10.02 -14.66
CA ASN A 53 -4.95 10.76 -15.92
C ASN A 53 -5.62 12.12 -15.73
N LYS A 54 -6.62 12.21 -14.85
CA LYS A 54 -7.34 13.45 -14.55
C LYS A 54 -6.51 14.42 -13.70
N TYR A 55 -5.70 13.92 -12.78
CA TYR A 55 -4.93 14.70 -11.82
C TYR A 55 -3.46 14.25 -11.71
N PRO A 56 -2.67 14.29 -12.81
CA PRO A 56 -1.34 13.69 -12.89
C PRO A 56 -0.32 14.31 -11.91
N ASP A 57 -0.50 15.58 -11.56
CA ASP A 57 0.39 16.29 -10.64
C ASP A 57 0.02 16.08 -9.16
N ARG A 58 -1.15 15.50 -8.87
CA ARG A 58 -1.71 15.36 -7.54
C ARG A 58 -1.84 13.91 -7.08
N ILE A 59 -2.11 12.97 -7.99
CA ILE A 59 -2.38 11.56 -7.69
C ILE A 59 -1.27 10.69 -8.25
N LEU A 60 -0.66 9.88 -7.39
CA LEU A 60 0.31 8.85 -7.72
C LEU A 60 -0.39 7.49 -7.64
N GLY A 61 -0.58 6.82 -8.77
CA GLY A 61 -1.25 5.52 -8.83
C GLY A 61 -0.38 4.40 -8.29
N MET A 62 -1.00 3.47 -7.57
CA MET A 62 -0.41 2.22 -7.15
C MET A 62 -1.17 1.06 -7.79
N VAL A 63 -0.46 0.21 -8.53
CA VAL A 63 -1.07 -0.97 -9.13
C VAL A 63 -1.40 -2.02 -8.08
N TYR A 64 -2.56 -2.63 -8.20
CA TYR A 64 -3.09 -3.61 -7.26
C TYR A 64 -3.19 -4.98 -7.95
N PRO A 65 -2.10 -5.78 -7.97
CA PRO A 65 -2.09 -7.10 -8.60
C PRO A 65 -2.77 -8.14 -7.72
N ASN A 66 -3.22 -9.23 -8.34
CA ASN A 66 -3.58 -10.45 -7.63
C ASN A 66 -2.44 -11.48 -7.80
N PRO A 67 -1.73 -11.90 -6.74
CA PRO A 67 -0.61 -12.84 -6.86
C PRO A 67 -0.98 -14.17 -7.51
N TYR A 68 -2.23 -14.61 -7.34
CA TYR A 68 -2.72 -15.85 -7.94
C TYR A 68 -2.81 -15.82 -9.47
N ASP A 69 -2.73 -14.64 -10.09
CA ASP A 69 -2.72 -14.50 -11.56
C ASP A 69 -1.33 -14.77 -12.15
N GLY A 70 -0.30 -15.05 -11.31
CA GLY A 70 1.04 -15.41 -11.73
C GLY A 70 1.66 -14.40 -12.70
N GLN A 71 2.09 -14.86 -13.88
CA GLN A 71 2.75 -13.98 -14.87
C GLN A 71 1.87 -12.80 -15.31
N LYS A 72 0.55 -12.96 -15.37
CA LYS A 72 -0.34 -11.84 -15.71
C LYS A 72 -0.30 -10.71 -14.70
N ALA A 73 -0.11 -11.02 -13.41
CA ALA A 73 0.08 -10.00 -12.38
C ALA A 73 1.38 -9.23 -12.58
N VAL A 74 2.46 -9.92 -12.95
CA VAL A 74 3.76 -9.32 -13.28
C VAL A 74 3.67 -8.43 -14.51
N ASP A 75 3.08 -8.93 -15.60
CA ASP A 75 2.90 -8.17 -16.84
C ASP A 75 2.07 -6.89 -16.60
N MET A 76 1.03 -6.99 -15.75
CA MET A 76 0.22 -5.85 -15.33
C MET A 76 1.08 -4.81 -14.60
N ILE A 77 1.96 -5.23 -13.68
CA ILE A 77 2.84 -4.30 -12.95
C ILE A 77 3.73 -3.53 -13.94
N TYR A 78 4.40 -4.22 -14.86
CA TYR A 78 5.24 -3.58 -15.87
C TYR A 78 4.46 -2.60 -16.73
N ASP A 79 3.28 -3.00 -17.23
CA ASP A 79 2.43 -2.14 -18.06
C ASP A 79 1.98 -0.87 -17.32
N TYR A 80 1.47 -1.02 -16.09
CA TYR A 80 0.99 0.13 -15.31
C TYR A 80 2.11 1.09 -14.91
N VAL A 81 3.30 0.58 -14.59
CA VAL A 81 4.43 1.41 -14.18
C VAL A 81 5.11 2.09 -15.38
N GLN A 82 5.43 1.33 -16.43
CA GLN A 82 6.20 1.84 -17.57
C GLN A 82 5.34 2.64 -18.54
N ASN A 83 4.09 2.23 -18.79
CA ASN A 83 3.24 2.82 -19.84
C ASN A 83 2.16 3.76 -19.28
N LYS A 84 1.72 3.55 -18.01
CA LYS A 84 0.61 4.30 -17.40
C LYS A 84 1.04 5.19 -16.23
N GLY A 85 2.36 5.23 -15.92
CA GLY A 85 2.96 6.18 -14.98
C GLY A 85 2.70 5.91 -13.49
N PHE A 86 2.25 4.71 -13.13
CA PHE A 86 2.08 4.30 -11.74
C PHE A 86 3.42 4.27 -11.00
N LYS A 87 3.41 4.46 -9.66
CA LYS A 87 4.62 4.71 -8.85
C LYS A 87 4.86 3.69 -7.75
N GLY A 88 4.07 2.64 -7.67
CA GLY A 88 4.23 1.60 -6.66
C GLY A 88 3.20 0.48 -6.80
N ILE A 89 3.31 -0.49 -5.93
CA ILE A 89 2.43 -1.67 -5.86
C ILE A 89 1.67 -1.66 -4.54
N LYS A 90 0.37 -1.92 -4.59
CA LYS A 90 -0.47 -2.20 -3.42
C LYS A 90 -0.76 -3.68 -3.32
N CYS A 91 -0.50 -4.27 -2.14
CA CYS A 91 -0.85 -5.65 -1.82
C CYS A 91 -1.82 -5.72 -0.64
N ASN A 92 -2.76 -6.65 -0.69
CA ASN A 92 -3.69 -6.88 0.41
C ASN A 92 -3.89 -8.37 0.68
N PRO A 93 -3.00 -8.98 1.47
CA PRO A 93 -3.06 -10.41 1.79
C PRO A 93 -4.39 -10.83 2.41
N LEU A 94 -5.00 -9.96 3.23
CA LEU A 94 -6.30 -10.23 3.84
C LEU A 94 -7.42 -10.41 2.81
N LYS A 95 -7.54 -9.48 1.86
CA LYS A 95 -8.62 -9.53 0.86
C LYS A 95 -8.44 -10.65 -0.17
N GLN A 96 -7.20 -10.99 -0.46
CA GLN A 96 -6.85 -11.97 -1.49
C GLN A 96 -6.48 -13.34 -0.91
N ALA A 97 -6.52 -13.49 0.43
CA ALA A 97 -6.37 -14.75 1.17
C ALA A 97 -5.04 -15.49 0.92
N TYR A 98 -3.89 -14.76 0.95
CA TYR A 98 -2.55 -15.34 0.95
C TYR A 98 -1.74 -14.85 2.16
N VAL A 99 -0.73 -15.60 2.58
CA VAL A 99 0.19 -15.16 3.64
C VAL A 99 1.24 -14.22 3.03
N ALA A 100 1.57 -13.12 3.72
CA ALA A 100 2.37 -12.05 3.17
C ALA A 100 3.76 -12.47 2.66
N ASP A 101 4.37 -13.48 3.27
CA ASP A 101 5.68 -14.04 2.88
C ASP A 101 5.60 -15.31 2.01
N ASP A 102 4.41 -15.66 1.52
CA ASP A 102 4.23 -16.77 0.59
C ASP A 102 5.04 -16.55 -0.70
N GLU A 103 5.60 -17.64 -1.25
CA GLU A 103 6.43 -17.61 -2.47
C GLU A 103 5.70 -17.08 -3.70
N ILE A 104 4.36 -17.10 -3.70
CA ILE A 104 3.57 -16.47 -4.78
C ILE A 104 3.81 -14.96 -4.89
N MET A 105 4.36 -14.34 -3.84
CA MET A 105 4.74 -12.93 -3.83
C MET A 105 6.08 -12.65 -4.50
N ASP A 106 6.96 -13.64 -4.64
CA ASP A 106 8.32 -13.45 -5.16
C ASP A 106 8.36 -12.81 -6.55
N PRO A 107 7.54 -13.22 -7.53
CA PRO A 107 7.52 -12.57 -8.84
C PRO A 107 7.08 -11.08 -8.78
N ILE A 108 6.16 -10.74 -7.86
CA ILE A 108 5.70 -9.36 -7.65
C ILE A 108 6.82 -8.52 -7.01
N MET A 109 7.50 -9.09 -6.01
CA MET A 109 8.62 -8.42 -5.34
C MET A 109 9.82 -8.24 -6.29
N GLN A 110 10.09 -9.23 -7.16
CA GLN A 110 11.13 -9.10 -8.18
C GLN A 110 10.80 -7.98 -9.17
N ALA A 111 9.55 -7.89 -9.64
CA ALA A 111 9.12 -6.78 -10.49
C ALA A 111 9.28 -5.42 -9.80
N ALA A 112 9.00 -5.34 -8.49
CA ALA A 112 9.21 -4.13 -7.72
C ALA A 112 10.70 -3.74 -7.62
N GLU A 113 11.58 -4.72 -7.43
CA GLU A 113 13.04 -4.51 -7.41
C GLU A 113 13.54 -4.04 -8.77
N ASP A 114 13.15 -4.72 -9.86
CA ASP A 114 13.57 -4.39 -11.24
C ASP A 114 13.13 -2.99 -11.67
N LEU A 115 11.96 -2.53 -11.19
CA LEU A 115 11.39 -1.23 -11.52
C LEU A 115 11.78 -0.12 -10.51
N ASP A 116 12.52 -0.46 -9.44
CA ASP A 116 12.86 0.43 -8.31
C ASP A 116 11.62 1.17 -7.76
N ILE A 117 10.54 0.43 -7.52
CA ILE A 117 9.28 0.98 -6.98
C ILE A 117 8.93 0.39 -5.62
N PRO A 118 8.27 1.15 -4.72
CA PRO A 118 7.87 0.67 -3.42
C PRO A 118 6.66 -0.28 -3.48
N VAL A 119 6.60 -1.18 -2.50
CA VAL A 119 5.45 -2.04 -2.24
C VAL A 119 4.78 -1.62 -0.94
N PHE A 120 3.47 -1.42 -0.99
CA PHE A 120 2.63 -1.10 0.16
C PHE A 120 1.72 -2.28 0.48
N MET A 121 1.92 -2.88 1.63
CA MET A 121 1.23 -4.10 2.04
C MET A 121 0.32 -3.85 3.23
N HIS A 122 -0.94 -4.25 3.12
CA HIS A 122 -1.89 -4.22 4.24
C HIS A 122 -1.36 -5.08 5.40
N CYS A 123 -1.36 -4.54 6.62
CA CYS A 123 -0.74 -5.16 7.79
C CYS A 123 -1.69 -5.23 8.98
N GLY A 124 -1.55 -6.27 9.80
CA GLY A 124 -2.20 -6.40 11.11
C GLY A 124 -3.40 -7.35 11.18
N HIS A 125 -3.63 -8.17 10.16
CA HIS A 125 -4.75 -9.12 10.16
C HIS A 125 -4.26 -10.58 10.06
N PRO A 126 -4.39 -11.40 11.14
CA PRO A 126 -4.03 -12.81 11.10
C PRO A 126 -5.03 -13.63 10.25
N PRO A 127 -4.58 -14.73 9.62
CA PRO A 127 -3.18 -15.16 9.59
C PRO A 127 -2.38 -14.52 8.47
N TYR A 128 -3.00 -13.74 7.59
CA TYR A 128 -2.49 -13.39 6.27
C TYR A 128 -1.44 -12.27 6.26
N SER A 129 -1.64 -11.20 7.05
CA SER A 129 -0.83 -9.98 6.96
C SER A 129 -0.17 -9.60 8.29
N LEU A 130 0.50 -10.56 8.91
CA LEU A 130 1.21 -10.34 10.17
C LEU A 130 2.51 -9.54 9.92
N PRO A 131 2.91 -8.65 10.85
CA PRO A 131 4.14 -7.87 10.73
C PRO A 131 5.40 -8.72 10.55
N TRP A 132 5.45 -9.89 11.18
CA TRP A 132 6.58 -10.83 11.07
C TRP A 132 6.69 -11.42 9.66
N SER A 133 5.58 -11.83 9.05
CA SER A 133 5.55 -12.33 7.68
C SER A 133 5.99 -11.24 6.68
N ILE A 134 5.51 -10.01 6.86
CA ILE A 134 5.95 -8.88 6.01
C ILE A 134 7.44 -8.60 6.21
N ALA A 135 7.95 -8.73 7.43
CA ALA A 135 9.38 -8.56 7.72
C ALA A 135 10.25 -9.66 7.07
N LEU A 136 9.79 -10.93 7.03
CA LEU A 136 10.47 -12.00 6.30
C LEU A 136 10.53 -11.71 4.78
N LEU A 137 9.47 -11.14 4.22
CA LEU A 137 9.47 -10.70 2.83
C LEU A 137 10.48 -9.57 2.60
N ALA A 138 10.56 -8.59 3.53
CA ALA A 138 11.54 -7.51 3.47
C ALA A 138 12.99 -8.01 3.60
N GLU A 139 13.23 -9.07 4.37
CA GLU A 139 14.55 -9.74 4.48
C GLU A 139 14.92 -10.43 3.18
N ARG A 140 13.96 -11.10 2.53
CA ARG A 140 14.16 -11.81 1.25
C ARG A 140 14.41 -10.86 0.08
N PHE A 141 13.83 -9.65 0.12
CA PHE A 141 13.97 -8.61 -0.92
C PHE A 141 14.53 -7.30 -0.35
N PRO A 142 15.81 -7.26 0.04
CA PRO A 142 16.37 -6.14 0.82
C PRO A 142 16.49 -4.82 0.03
N LYS A 143 16.38 -4.85 -1.29
CA LYS A 143 16.40 -3.64 -2.14
C LYS A 143 15.02 -3.02 -2.32
N VAL A 144 13.94 -3.77 -2.07
CA VAL A 144 12.57 -3.27 -2.21
C VAL A 144 12.18 -2.48 -0.96
N LYS A 145 11.70 -1.25 -1.15
CA LYS A 145 11.09 -0.45 -0.07
C LYS A 145 9.69 -0.99 0.20
N LEU A 146 9.52 -1.65 1.33
CA LEU A 146 8.26 -2.28 1.73
C LEU A 146 7.60 -1.49 2.87
N THR A 147 6.34 -1.13 2.72
CA THR A 147 5.60 -0.35 3.71
C THR A 147 4.48 -1.18 4.33
N MET A 148 4.49 -1.30 5.66
CA MET A 148 3.39 -1.88 6.44
C MET A 148 2.27 -0.85 6.61
N ILE A 149 1.19 -1.00 5.85
CA ILE A 149 0.01 -0.13 5.95
C ILE A 149 -0.72 -0.43 7.26
N HIS A 150 -1.15 0.64 7.94
CA HIS A 150 -1.80 0.62 9.25
C HIS A 150 -0.89 0.14 10.40
N MET A 151 0.42 -0.02 10.19
CA MET A 151 1.43 -0.43 11.17
C MET A 151 0.94 -1.45 12.23
N GLY A 152 0.26 -2.52 11.79
CA GLY A 152 -0.28 -3.57 12.67
C GLY A 152 -1.75 -3.38 13.06
N HIS A 153 -2.44 -2.37 12.50
CA HIS A 153 -3.86 -2.09 12.69
C HIS A 153 -4.24 -1.93 14.16
N GLY A 154 -5.42 -2.36 14.60
CA GLY A 154 -5.94 -2.10 15.97
C GLY A 154 -5.43 -3.00 17.10
N HIS A 155 -4.49 -3.91 16.86
CA HIS A 155 -4.02 -4.86 17.88
C HIS A 155 -2.63 -4.50 18.42
N GLY A 156 -2.54 -4.20 19.72
CA GLY A 156 -1.29 -3.72 20.35
C GLY A 156 -0.07 -4.59 20.09
N VAL A 157 -0.20 -5.92 20.13
CA VAL A 157 0.90 -6.85 19.85
C VAL A 157 1.42 -6.73 18.42
N TYR A 158 0.56 -6.46 17.43
CA TYR A 158 0.97 -6.29 16.03
C TYR A 158 1.56 -4.90 15.80
N ILE A 159 1.07 -3.88 16.49
CA ILE A 159 1.66 -2.53 16.46
C ILE A 159 3.09 -2.58 17.00
N ASP A 160 3.30 -3.19 18.16
CA ASP A 160 4.64 -3.36 18.75
C ASP A 160 5.57 -4.20 17.86
N ALA A 161 5.04 -5.23 17.21
CA ALA A 161 5.79 -6.01 16.25
C ALA A 161 6.19 -5.18 15.02
N SER A 162 5.27 -4.38 14.47
CA SER A 162 5.56 -3.51 13.31
C SER A 162 6.67 -2.52 13.63
N LEU A 163 6.62 -1.86 14.79
CA LEU A 163 7.66 -0.95 15.27
C LEU A 163 9.02 -1.66 15.41
N LYS A 164 9.04 -2.86 16.00
CA LYS A 164 10.27 -3.65 16.17
C LYS A 164 10.85 -4.09 14.81
N MET A 165 9.99 -4.52 13.89
CA MET A 165 10.44 -4.97 12.58
C MET A 165 10.97 -3.80 11.74
N ALA A 166 10.31 -2.65 11.74
CA ALA A 166 10.79 -1.46 11.04
C ALA A 166 12.13 -0.96 11.58
N LYS A 167 12.38 -1.07 12.89
CA LYS A 167 13.70 -0.77 13.49
C LYS A 167 14.79 -1.77 13.09
N ARG A 168 14.41 -3.01 12.78
CA ARG A 168 15.35 -4.08 12.42
C ARG A 168 15.72 -4.11 10.94
N TYR A 169 14.76 -3.81 10.07
CA TYR A 169 14.92 -3.93 8.61
C TYR A 169 14.90 -2.54 7.98
N PRO A 170 16.02 -2.05 7.42
CA PRO A 170 16.14 -0.66 6.94
C PRO A 170 15.28 -0.35 5.71
N ASN A 171 14.81 -1.37 5.01
CA ASN A 171 13.93 -1.26 3.85
C ASN A 171 12.43 -1.39 4.22
N LEU A 172 12.10 -1.47 5.52
CA LEU A 172 10.73 -1.63 6.00
C LEU A 172 10.23 -0.33 6.64
N TYR A 173 9.13 0.19 6.13
CA TYR A 173 8.51 1.46 6.52
C TYR A 173 7.14 1.25 7.15
N LEU A 174 6.65 2.26 7.86
CA LEU A 174 5.34 2.26 8.52
C LEU A 174 4.42 3.31 7.91
N GLU A 175 3.18 2.94 7.65
CA GLU A 175 2.10 3.86 7.30
C GLU A 175 1.05 3.82 8.43
N MET A 176 0.58 4.98 8.87
CA MET A 176 -0.09 5.14 10.16
C MET A 176 -1.61 5.36 10.06
N SER A 177 -2.20 5.26 8.87
CA SER A 177 -3.66 5.43 8.73
C SER A 177 -4.42 4.41 9.57
N GLY A 178 -5.52 4.84 10.17
CA GLY A 178 -6.33 3.99 11.05
C GLY A 178 -5.70 3.64 12.40
N MET A 179 -4.56 4.28 12.77
CA MET A 179 -3.90 4.04 14.05
C MET A 179 -4.65 4.73 15.21
N PRO A 180 -5.24 3.96 16.14
CA PRO A 180 -6.04 4.54 17.21
C PRO A 180 -5.22 5.07 18.40
N MET A 181 -3.89 4.82 18.42
CA MET A 181 -3.02 5.13 19.56
C MET A 181 -2.00 6.23 19.23
N PRO A 182 -2.24 7.50 19.60
CA PRO A 182 -1.31 8.61 19.32
C PRO A 182 0.11 8.41 19.90
N SER A 183 0.25 7.66 21.01
CA SER A 183 1.57 7.32 21.58
C SER A 183 2.40 6.46 20.64
N LYS A 184 1.76 5.54 19.91
CA LYS A 184 2.43 4.64 18.96
C LYS A 184 2.82 5.36 17.65
N ILE A 185 2.08 6.39 17.26
CA ILE A 185 2.47 7.28 16.15
C ILE A 185 3.76 8.06 16.50
N ARG A 186 3.91 8.50 17.76
CA ARG A 186 5.13 9.18 18.20
C ARG A 186 6.33 8.24 18.36
N GLU A 187 6.09 6.95 18.54
CA GLU A 187 7.15 5.94 18.65
C GLU A 187 7.69 5.51 17.27
N ALA A 188 6.85 5.60 16.22
CA ALA A 188 7.18 5.27 14.84
C ALA A 188 8.10 6.33 14.21
#